data_bb96788ed25db74b8cdf6e68ceeed787
#
_entry.id   bb96788ed25db74b8cdf6e68ceeed787
#
_cell.length_a   1.000
_cell.length_b   1.000
_cell.length_c   1.000
_cell.angle_alpha   90.00
_cell.angle_beta   90.00
_cell.angle_gamma   90.00
#
_symmetry.space_group_name_H-M   'P 1'
#
loop_
_entity.id
_entity.type
_entity.pdbx_description
1 polymer ?
#
loop_
_entity_poly.entity_id
_entity_poly.type
_entity_poly.pdbx_seq_one_letter_code
_entity_poly.pdbx_strand_id
1 'polypeptide(L)'
;TTEEMIETYDVNLISFNLLYNTIKPYLVDHAHVIGISSQAALVSQANAAHYGASKAGFSAVLNALRLEQPELKVLNAQLGPIDTPFQKNADPTLKYFKNYRHMMIQPQQLAKQIVEGIILNKIEINQPSWMQIMLKFYQLCPRTLEKLCPNLFKNKV
;
A
#
# COMPACT_ATOMS: atom_id res chain seq x y z
N THR A 1 5.51 14.84 -13.91
CA THR A 1 5.33 16.30 -13.78
C THR A 1 5.05 16.67 -12.33
N THR A 2 5.07 17.94 -11.98
CA THR A 2 4.71 18.45 -10.64
C THR A 2 3.23 18.21 -10.36
N GLU A 3 2.39 18.36 -11.37
CA GLU A 3 0.95 18.12 -11.30
C GLU A 3 0.64 16.66 -10.93
N GLU A 4 1.25 15.69 -11.61
CA GLU A 4 1.09 14.27 -11.32
C GLU A 4 1.58 13.90 -9.90
N MET A 5 2.65 14.55 -9.44
CA MET A 5 3.12 14.40 -8.08
C MET A 5 2.07 14.86 -7.08
N ILE A 6 1.55 16.10 -7.24
CA ILE A 6 0.52 16.67 -6.36
C ILE A 6 -0.70 15.76 -6.34
N GLU A 7 -1.23 15.38 -7.51
CA GLU A 7 -2.37 14.48 -7.64
C GLU A 7 -2.15 13.15 -6.92
N THR A 8 -0.93 12.58 -7.00
CA THR A 8 -0.59 11.34 -6.31
C THR A 8 -0.73 11.47 -4.79
N TYR A 9 -0.27 12.57 -4.20
CA TYR A 9 -0.41 12.81 -2.76
C TYR A 9 -1.85 13.16 -2.38
N ASP A 10 -2.53 13.96 -3.18
CA ASP A 10 -3.92 14.35 -2.96
C ASP A 10 -4.83 13.12 -2.92
N VAL A 11 -4.73 12.24 -3.92
CA VAL A 11 -5.57 11.03 -4.01
C VAL A 11 -5.19 9.98 -2.97
N ASN A 12 -3.89 9.71 -2.78
CA ASN A 12 -3.47 8.58 -1.94
C ASN A 12 -3.38 8.89 -0.44
N LEU A 13 -3.25 10.16 -0.05
CA LEU A 13 -2.97 10.55 1.33
C LEU A 13 -3.91 11.65 1.83
N ILE A 14 -3.99 12.79 1.12
CA ILE A 14 -4.71 13.97 1.62
C ILE A 14 -6.22 13.70 1.62
N SER A 15 -6.77 13.11 0.57
CA SER A 15 -8.19 12.79 0.45
C SER A 15 -8.71 11.91 1.60
N PHE A 16 -7.91 10.94 2.03
CA PHE A 16 -8.26 10.11 3.18
C PHE A 16 -8.40 10.94 4.45
N ASN A 17 -7.43 11.83 4.72
CA ASN A 17 -7.47 12.65 5.92
C ASN A 17 -8.67 13.62 5.93
N LEU A 18 -8.97 14.22 4.78
CA LEU A 18 -10.16 15.07 4.62
C LEU A 18 -11.45 14.28 4.83
N LEU A 19 -11.56 13.11 4.18
CA LEU A 19 -12.71 12.23 4.35
C LEU A 19 -12.87 11.80 5.81
N TYR A 20 -11.80 11.29 6.42
CA TYR A 20 -11.82 10.82 7.80
C TYR A 20 -12.25 11.93 8.77
N ASN A 21 -11.68 13.13 8.67
CA ASN A 21 -12.06 14.25 9.52
C ASN A 21 -13.54 14.64 9.36
N THR A 22 -14.08 14.51 8.14
CA THR A 22 -15.49 14.79 7.86
C THR A 22 -16.42 13.74 8.46
N ILE A 23 -16.07 12.45 8.36
CA ILE A 23 -16.94 11.37 8.82
C ILE A 23 -16.73 10.99 10.29
N LYS A 24 -15.60 11.36 10.90
CA LYS A 24 -15.25 11.03 12.28
C LYS A 24 -16.38 11.25 13.29
N PRO A 25 -17.13 12.39 13.27
CA PRO A 25 -18.21 12.63 14.22
C PRO A 25 -19.40 11.67 14.10
N TYR A 26 -19.47 10.92 13.01
CA TYR A 26 -20.57 9.99 12.68
C TYR A 26 -20.17 8.52 12.83
N LEU A 27 -18.90 8.25 13.18
CA LEU A 27 -18.45 6.88 13.39
C LEU A 27 -18.99 6.34 14.72
N VAL A 28 -19.51 5.13 14.69
CA VAL A 28 -19.93 4.40 15.88
C VAL A 28 -18.73 3.70 16.53
N ASP A 29 -18.86 3.34 17.80
CA ASP A 29 -17.85 2.53 18.48
C ASP A 29 -17.63 1.22 17.72
N HIS A 30 -16.37 0.80 17.64
CA HIS A 30 -15.93 -0.37 16.88
C HIS A 30 -16.14 -0.29 15.37
N ALA A 31 -16.39 0.90 14.82
CA ALA A 31 -16.41 1.09 13.37
C ALA A 31 -15.08 0.62 12.74
N HIS A 32 -15.18 0.00 11.56
CA HIS A 32 -14.00 -0.45 10.82
C HIS A 32 -13.53 0.61 9.84
N VAL A 33 -12.24 0.96 9.94
CA VAL A 33 -11.53 1.79 8.96
C VAL A 33 -10.53 0.91 8.23
N ILE A 34 -10.80 0.65 6.94
CA ILE A 34 -9.96 -0.23 6.12
C ILE A 34 -9.18 0.61 5.12
N GLY A 35 -7.86 0.67 5.26
CA GLY A 35 -6.99 1.37 4.33
C GLY A 35 -6.35 0.41 3.32
N ILE A 36 -6.52 0.69 2.02
CA ILE A 36 -5.87 -0.05 0.94
C ILE A 36 -4.55 0.64 0.61
N SER A 37 -3.48 0.15 1.22
CA SER A 37 -2.12 0.64 1.01
C SER A 37 -1.36 -0.25 0.02
N SER A 38 -0.05 -0.16 0.02
CA SER A 38 0.81 -0.91 -0.89
C SER A 38 2.08 -1.37 -0.20
N GLN A 39 2.62 -2.51 -0.61
CA GLN A 39 3.96 -2.94 -0.23
C GLN A 39 5.05 -1.99 -0.78
N ALA A 40 4.73 -1.14 -1.76
CA ALA A 40 5.59 -0.04 -2.19
C ALA A 40 5.86 1.00 -1.08
N ALA A 41 5.06 1.02 -0.02
CA ALA A 41 5.31 1.80 1.20
C ALA A 41 6.59 1.37 1.96
N LEU A 42 7.07 0.14 1.73
CA LEU A 42 8.16 -0.48 2.47
C LEU A 42 9.51 -0.47 1.73
N VAL A 43 9.54 0.01 0.48
CA VAL A 43 10.72 -0.08 -0.38
C VAL A 43 10.90 1.16 -1.24
N SER A 44 12.16 1.59 -1.43
CA SER A 44 12.48 2.63 -2.40
C SER A 44 12.69 2.01 -3.78
N GLN A 45 11.97 2.51 -4.77
CA GLN A 45 12.07 2.03 -6.16
C GLN A 45 12.20 3.21 -7.12
N ALA A 46 13.07 3.08 -8.12
CA ALA A 46 13.17 4.05 -9.19
C ALA A 46 11.81 4.20 -9.91
N ASN A 47 11.51 5.39 -10.39
CA ASN A 47 10.26 5.75 -11.09
C ASN A 47 8.95 5.53 -10.27
N ALA A 48 9.05 5.29 -8.96
CA ALA A 48 7.90 5.13 -8.08
C ALA A 48 8.02 5.94 -6.77
N ALA A 49 8.87 6.96 -6.73
CA ALA A 49 9.20 7.71 -5.52
C ALA A 49 7.95 8.30 -4.84
N HIS A 50 7.16 9.07 -5.59
CA HIS A 50 5.97 9.74 -5.04
C HIS A 50 4.86 8.77 -4.67
N TYR A 51 4.65 7.72 -5.47
CA TYR A 51 3.71 6.66 -5.15
C TYR A 51 4.11 5.93 -3.85
N GLY A 52 5.35 5.47 -3.76
CA GLY A 52 5.87 4.81 -2.55
C GLY A 52 5.76 5.70 -1.31
N ALA A 53 6.17 6.98 -1.43
CA ALA A 53 6.10 7.94 -0.34
C ALA A 53 4.65 8.23 0.09
N SER A 54 3.72 8.40 -0.84
CA SER A 54 2.30 8.62 -0.52
C SER A 54 1.67 7.41 0.19
N LYS A 55 2.00 6.18 -0.23
CA LYS A 55 1.52 4.96 0.43
C LYS A 55 2.21 4.71 1.78
N ALA A 56 3.47 5.11 1.94
CA ALA A 56 4.15 5.08 3.24
C ALA A 56 3.51 6.07 4.23
N GLY A 57 3.26 7.31 3.80
CA GLY A 57 2.53 8.30 4.59
C GLY A 57 1.13 7.82 4.96
N PHE A 58 0.39 7.24 4.01
CA PHE A 58 -0.94 6.68 4.27
C PHE A 58 -0.90 5.54 5.30
N SER A 59 0.04 4.61 5.19
CA SER A 59 0.22 3.53 6.19
C SER A 59 0.58 4.06 7.56
N ALA A 60 1.40 5.12 7.64
CA ALA A 60 1.75 5.77 8.90
C ALA A 60 0.52 6.43 9.55
N VAL A 61 -0.31 7.14 8.76
CA VAL A 61 -1.57 7.75 9.23
C VAL A 61 -2.52 6.68 9.77
N LEU A 62 -2.72 5.57 9.06
CA LEU A 62 -3.59 4.48 9.54
C LEU A 62 -3.08 3.88 10.86
N ASN A 63 -1.75 3.72 11.00
CA ASN A 63 -1.18 3.21 12.25
C ASN A 63 -1.31 4.20 13.40
N ALA A 64 -1.10 5.50 13.16
CA ALA A 64 -1.33 6.54 14.15
C ALA A 64 -2.80 6.57 14.58
N LEU A 65 -3.73 6.54 13.61
CA LEU A 65 -5.16 6.49 13.88
C LEU A 65 -5.55 5.32 14.80
N ARG A 66 -5.00 4.14 14.55
CA ARG A 66 -5.21 2.94 15.39
C ARG A 66 -4.76 3.15 16.84
N LEU A 67 -3.70 3.92 17.05
CA LEU A 67 -3.16 4.21 18.39
C LEU A 67 -3.94 5.33 19.09
N GLU A 68 -4.38 6.32 18.33
CA GLU A 68 -5.10 7.51 18.85
C GLU A 68 -6.59 7.23 19.11
N GLN A 69 -7.18 6.27 18.42
CA GLN A 69 -8.62 5.94 18.48
C GLN A 69 -8.78 4.42 18.73
N PRO A 70 -8.48 3.93 19.94
CA PRO A 70 -8.50 2.49 20.24
C PRO A 70 -9.90 1.86 20.15
N GLU A 71 -10.95 2.67 20.15
CA GLU A 71 -12.33 2.25 19.89
C GLU A 71 -12.58 1.86 18.43
N LEU A 72 -11.78 2.36 17.49
CA LEU A 72 -11.91 2.00 16.07
C LEU A 72 -11.12 0.73 15.73
N LYS A 73 -11.64 -0.02 14.78
CA LYS A 73 -10.96 -1.19 14.21
C LYS A 73 -10.26 -0.81 12.91
N VAL A 74 -8.98 -0.45 13.01
CA VAL A 74 -8.20 0.00 11.84
C VAL A 74 -7.43 -1.16 11.23
N LEU A 75 -7.68 -1.44 9.95
CA LEU A 75 -7.00 -2.45 9.14
C LEU A 75 -6.20 -1.80 8.03
N ASN A 76 -4.88 -2.01 8.01
CA ASN A 76 -3.99 -1.59 6.93
C ASN A 76 -3.71 -2.78 6.00
N ALA A 77 -4.25 -2.76 4.78
CA ALA A 77 -3.98 -3.77 3.76
C ALA A 77 -2.82 -3.31 2.86
N GLN A 78 -1.62 -3.82 3.11
CA GLN A 78 -0.42 -3.55 2.33
C GLN A 78 -0.29 -4.58 1.20
N LEU A 79 -0.56 -4.15 -0.02
CA LEU A 79 -0.75 -5.02 -1.15
C LEU A 79 0.40 -4.91 -2.16
N GLY A 80 0.85 -6.04 -2.66
CA GLY A 80 1.72 -6.14 -3.83
C GLY A 80 0.93 -6.01 -5.14
N PRO A 81 1.45 -6.54 -6.24
CA PRO A 81 0.79 -6.47 -7.55
C PRO A 81 -0.57 -7.19 -7.54
N ILE A 82 -1.61 -6.51 -8.01
CA ILE A 82 -2.97 -7.06 -8.16
C ILE A 82 -3.33 -7.01 -9.65
N ASP A 83 -4.00 -8.03 -10.15
CA ASP A 83 -4.48 -8.11 -11.53
C ASP A 83 -5.73 -7.24 -11.72
N THR A 84 -5.49 -5.95 -11.95
CA THR A 84 -6.53 -4.93 -12.15
C THR A 84 -6.16 -4.00 -13.31
N PRO A 85 -7.12 -3.27 -13.88
CA PRO A 85 -6.85 -2.24 -14.88
C PRO A 85 -5.87 -1.15 -14.43
N PHE A 86 -5.73 -0.92 -13.11
CA PHE A 86 -4.77 0.03 -12.54
C PHE A 86 -3.35 -0.15 -13.09
N GLN A 87 -2.89 -1.42 -13.22
CA GLN A 87 -1.54 -1.71 -13.72
C GLN A 87 -1.33 -1.22 -15.16
N LYS A 88 -2.37 -1.30 -15.99
CA LYS A 88 -2.33 -0.84 -17.38
C LYS A 88 -2.32 0.68 -17.49
N ASN A 89 -3.02 1.35 -16.58
CA ASN A 89 -3.06 2.81 -16.53
C ASN A 89 -1.75 3.39 -15.97
N ALA A 90 -1.15 2.73 -14.97
CA ALA A 90 0.10 3.15 -14.35
C ALA A 90 1.33 2.91 -15.26
N ASP A 91 1.30 1.87 -16.10
CA ASP A 91 2.35 1.56 -17.09
C ASP A 91 1.72 1.23 -18.46
N PRO A 92 1.53 2.24 -19.33
CA PRO A 92 1.02 2.04 -20.69
C PRO A 92 1.89 1.11 -21.55
N THR A 93 3.17 0.92 -21.20
CA THR A 93 4.07 0.00 -21.92
C THR A 93 3.79 -1.47 -21.62
N LEU A 94 3.02 -1.73 -20.57
CA LEU A 94 2.69 -3.06 -20.06
C LEU A 94 3.91 -3.92 -19.66
N LYS A 95 5.09 -3.33 -19.52
CA LYS A 95 6.30 -4.05 -19.09
C LYS A 95 6.14 -4.57 -17.67
N TYR A 96 5.65 -3.74 -16.76
CA TYR A 96 5.37 -4.15 -15.40
C TYR A 96 4.38 -5.32 -15.36
N PHE A 97 3.27 -5.20 -16.07
CA PHE A 97 2.26 -6.25 -16.14
C PHE A 97 2.84 -7.56 -16.67
N LYS A 98 3.60 -7.53 -17.77
CA LYS A 98 4.22 -8.74 -18.35
C LYS A 98 5.21 -9.41 -17.41
N ASN A 99 6.03 -8.61 -16.71
CA ASN A 99 7.07 -9.11 -15.82
C ASN A 99 6.51 -9.72 -14.53
N TYR A 100 5.43 -9.18 -14.01
CA TYR A 100 4.91 -9.54 -12.68
C TYR A 100 3.57 -10.28 -12.71
N ARG A 101 2.98 -10.54 -13.89
CA ARG A 101 1.68 -11.19 -14.04
C ARG A 101 1.55 -12.50 -13.26
N HIS A 102 2.60 -13.32 -13.26
CA HIS A 102 2.63 -14.60 -12.54
C HIS A 102 2.59 -14.48 -11.02
N MET A 103 2.87 -13.29 -10.49
CA MET A 103 2.87 -12.99 -9.05
C MET A 103 1.64 -12.14 -8.64
N MET A 104 0.82 -11.72 -9.59
CA MET A 104 -0.34 -10.88 -9.32
C MET A 104 -1.44 -11.68 -8.61
N ILE A 105 -2.01 -11.05 -7.61
CA ILE A 105 -3.12 -11.61 -6.84
C ILE A 105 -4.43 -11.25 -7.56
N GLN A 106 -5.35 -12.21 -7.60
CA GLN A 106 -6.69 -11.96 -8.16
C GLN A 106 -7.52 -11.11 -7.20
N PRO A 107 -8.23 -10.08 -7.69
CA PRO A 107 -9.03 -9.18 -6.85
C PRO A 107 -10.03 -9.91 -5.94
N GLN A 108 -10.66 -10.98 -6.44
CA GLN A 108 -11.63 -11.77 -5.69
C GLN A 108 -11.00 -12.50 -4.51
N GLN A 109 -9.78 -13.01 -4.68
CA GLN A 109 -9.03 -13.65 -3.60
C GLN A 109 -8.66 -12.63 -2.53
N LEU A 110 -8.18 -11.46 -2.95
CA LEU A 110 -7.84 -10.37 -2.05
C LEU A 110 -9.07 -9.88 -1.26
N ALA A 111 -10.21 -9.70 -1.92
CA ALA A 111 -11.45 -9.28 -1.25
C ALA A 111 -11.84 -10.24 -0.13
N LYS A 112 -11.76 -11.56 -0.35
CA LYS A 112 -11.99 -12.57 0.69
C LYS A 112 -11.06 -12.40 1.88
N GLN A 113 -9.77 -12.18 1.64
CA GLN A 113 -8.78 -12.00 2.70
C GLN A 113 -9.01 -10.71 3.51
N ILE A 114 -9.47 -9.63 2.86
CA ILE A 114 -9.84 -8.40 3.55
C ILE A 114 -11.05 -8.65 4.44
N VAL A 115 -12.10 -9.31 3.95
CA VAL A 115 -13.28 -9.66 4.73
C VAL A 115 -12.92 -10.56 5.93
N GLU A 116 -12.09 -11.57 5.73
CA GLU A 116 -11.55 -12.38 6.82
C GLU A 116 -10.77 -11.56 7.85
N GLY A 117 -9.97 -10.60 7.36
CA GLY A 117 -9.24 -9.68 8.22
C GLY A 117 -10.14 -8.80 9.08
N ILE A 118 -11.24 -8.32 8.52
CA ILE A 118 -12.28 -7.58 9.26
C ILE A 118 -12.92 -8.45 10.33
N ILE A 119 -13.36 -9.66 9.97
CA ILE A 119 -13.99 -10.59 10.90
C ILE A 119 -13.05 -10.96 12.07
N LEU A 120 -11.77 -11.15 11.77
CA LEU A 120 -10.75 -11.52 12.75
C LEU A 120 -10.12 -10.32 13.47
N ASN A 121 -10.61 -9.11 13.26
CA ASN A 121 -10.06 -7.86 13.80
C ASN A 121 -8.53 -7.73 13.59
N LYS A 122 -8.03 -8.13 12.42
CA LYS A 122 -6.62 -7.95 12.06
C LYS A 122 -6.29 -6.47 11.93
N ILE A 123 -5.11 -6.08 12.37
CA ILE A 123 -4.59 -4.72 12.21
C ILE A 123 -3.86 -4.53 10.88
N GLU A 124 -3.41 -5.62 10.28
CA GLU A 124 -2.61 -5.60 9.05
C GLU A 124 -2.88 -6.84 8.18
N ILE A 125 -2.96 -6.64 6.87
CA ILE A 125 -2.95 -7.69 5.86
C ILE A 125 -1.82 -7.38 4.87
N ASN A 126 -1.00 -8.39 4.59
CA ASN A 126 0.14 -8.26 3.69
C ASN A 126 0.07 -9.35 2.64
N GLN A 127 -0.09 -8.94 1.38
CA GLN A 127 -0.23 -9.87 0.27
C GLN A 127 0.60 -9.43 -0.95
N PRO A 128 1.42 -10.34 -1.48
CA PRO A 128 1.74 -11.68 -0.98
C PRO A 128 2.64 -11.62 0.27
N SER A 129 2.43 -12.52 1.21
CA SER A 129 3.10 -12.49 2.52
C SER A 129 4.62 -12.67 2.41
N TRP A 130 5.09 -13.48 1.48
CA TRP A 130 6.53 -13.70 1.25
C TRP A 130 7.24 -12.39 0.84
N MET A 131 6.59 -11.57 0.01
CA MET A 131 7.15 -10.28 -0.42
C MET A 131 7.29 -9.33 0.76
N GLN A 132 6.34 -9.29 1.66
CA GLN A 132 6.44 -8.49 2.88
C GLN A 132 7.64 -8.90 3.73
N ILE A 133 7.87 -10.20 3.91
CA ILE A 133 9.02 -10.70 4.66
C ILE A 133 10.32 -10.17 4.04
N MET A 134 10.46 -10.28 2.73
CA MET A 134 11.61 -9.75 2.00
C MET A 134 11.76 -8.23 2.18
N LEU A 135 10.67 -7.49 2.12
CA LEU A 135 10.69 -6.03 2.28
C LEU A 135 11.01 -5.61 3.72
N LYS A 136 10.59 -6.36 4.72
CA LYS A 136 11.03 -6.14 6.10
C LYS A 136 12.53 -6.37 6.27
N PHE A 137 13.10 -7.40 5.65
CA PHE A 137 14.55 -7.57 5.60
C PHE A 137 15.28 -6.42 4.88
N TYR A 138 14.72 -5.95 3.76
CA TYR A 138 15.24 -4.78 3.07
C TYR A 138 15.31 -3.57 4.00
N GLN A 139 14.30 -3.31 4.82
CA GLN A 139 14.26 -2.17 5.75
C GLN A 139 15.34 -2.22 6.83
N LEU A 140 15.90 -3.39 7.17
CA LEU A 140 17.00 -3.51 8.13
C LEU A 140 18.33 -2.97 7.58
N CYS A 141 18.59 -3.16 6.28
CA CYS A 141 19.85 -2.74 5.66
C CYS A 141 19.68 -2.30 4.20
N PRO A 142 18.86 -1.27 3.93
CA PRO A 142 18.44 -0.92 2.56
C PRO A 142 19.62 -0.58 1.67
N ARG A 143 20.59 0.21 2.15
CA ARG A 143 21.73 0.64 1.34
C ARG A 143 22.67 -0.50 0.94
N THR A 144 22.79 -1.50 1.80
CA THR A 144 23.58 -2.70 1.50
C THR A 144 22.91 -3.53 0.41
N LEU A 145 21.59 -3.77 0.54
CA LEU A 145 20.84 -4.55 -0.44
C LEU A 145 20.73 -3.84 -1.80
N GLU A 146 20.56 -2.52 -1.81
CA GLU A 146 20.57 -1.73 -3.05
C GLU A 146 21.91 -1.81 -3.80
N LYS A 147 23.02 -1.90 -3.07
CA LYS A 147 24.36 -2.09 -3.67
C LYS A 147 24.57 -3.50 -4.19
N LEU A 148 24.12 -4.51 -3.44
CA LEU A 148 24.30 -5.92 -3.83
C LEU A 148 23.39 -6.36 -4.98
N CYS A 149 22.17 -5.83 -5.04
CA CYS A 149 21.15 -6.21 -6.00
C CYS A 149 20.53 -5.00 -6.72
N PRO A 150 21.33 -4.15 -7.41
CA PRO A 150 20.86 -2.88 -7.96
C PRO A 150 19.72 -3.04 -8.97
N ASN A 151 19.68 -4.14 -9.70
CA ASN A 151 18.67 -4.39 -10.72
C ASN A 151 17.26 -4.57 -10.15
N LEU A 152 17.12 -5.01 -8.90
CA LEU A 152 15.80 -5.12 -8.24
C LEU A 152 15.17 -3.76 -7.95
N PHE A 153 15.97 -2.72 -7.80
CA PHE A 153 15.52 -1.39 -7.37
C PHE A 153 15.48 -0.36 -8.51
N LYS A 154 16.23 -0.60 -9.59
CA LYS A 154 16.36 0.33 -10.74
C LYS A 154 15.37 0.05 -11.87
N ASN A 155 14.88 -1.18 -12.00
CA ASN A 155 14.10 -1.64 -13.16
C ASN A 155 12.60 -1.73 -12.88
N LYS A 156 12.00 -0.68 -12.33
CA LYS A 156 10.56 -0.51 -12.46
C LYS A 156 10.31 0.32 -13.72
N VAL A 157 10.02 -0.39 -14.84
CA VAL A 157 9.78 0.10 -16.20
C VAL A 157 11.02 0.43 -16.98
#